data_293bc3e775a327c4175becf92d7b3b4d
#
_entry.id   293bc3e775a327c4175becf92d7b3b4d
#
_cell.length_a   1.000
_cell.length_b   1.000
_cell.length_c   1.000
_cell.angle_alpha   90.00
_cell.angle_beta   90.00
_cell.angle_gamma   90.00
#
_symmetry.space_group_name_H-M   'P 1'
#
loop_
_entity.id
_entity.type
_entity.pdbx_description
1 polymer ?
#
loop_
_entity_poly.entity_id
_entity_poly.type
_entity_poly.pdbx_seq_one_letter_code
_entity_poly.pdbx_strand_id
1 'polypeptide(L)'
;MKLILTGSLGNIGKPLTKLLVNEGHQVTVISSKKERIPEIESLGAVAAIGSIQDAGFLTGTFKGADAVYLMEAWEGIGSLLNKEIDFLAEFKKIAGNYVTAVQRSGVKKIIHLSSIGAHSDKGNGSLLVHYYVEQILRTLPEEFSIKFMRPVGFFSNIYRWIPTIQSQGKIIQSYGGEQKEPWVSPYDIAATIADEMEKPFVGRTVHYIASDEVSPNEIAAALGQSIDDPDLEWKVITGEELLHQMLSAGINEWIAKGLVPMQKAQGDGSLYEDFYTHKPELGHIKLKDFAKEFAQVYNNR
;
A
#
# COMPACT_ATOMS: atom_id res chain seq x y z
N MET A 1 -17.97 -16.35 -4.46
CA MET A 1 -18.34 -14.99 -4.92
C MET A 1 -17.64 -14.66 -6.23
N LYS A 2 -18.19 -13.70 -6.98
CA LYS A 2 -17.49 -13.03 -8.09
C LYS A 2 -16.80 -11.77 -7.58
N LEU A 3 -15.49 -11.75 -7.60
CA LEU A 3 -14.66 -10.68 -7.04
C LEU A 3 -13.86 -9.99 -8.14
N ILE A 4 -13.83 -8.65 -8.13
CA ILE A 4 -13.01 -7.89 -9.05
C ILE A 4 -11.92 -7.17 -8.24
N LEU A 5 -10.66 -7.34 -8.64
CA LEU A 5 -9.51 -6.75 -7.97
C LEU A 5 -8.84 -5.72 -8.88
N THR A 6 -8.66 -4.50 -8.39
CA THR A 6 -7.76 -3.50 -9.02
C THR A 6 -6.32 -3.69 -8.53
N GLY A 7 -5.35 -3.01 -9.15
CA GLY A 7 -3.94 -3.04 -8.72
C GLY A 7 -3.10 -4.18 -9.30
N SER A 8 -3.67 -4.96 -10.23
CA SER A 8 -2.94 -6.01 -10.94
C SER A 8 -2.30 -7.05 -9.99
N LEU A 9 -1.18 -7.66 -10.40
CA LEU A 9 -0.39 -8.62 -9.61
C LEU A 9 0.80 -7.93 -8.91
N GLY A 10 0.52 -6.83 -8.19
CA GLY A 10 1.52 -6.19 -7.33
C GLY A 10 1.78 -6.99 -6.04
N ASN A 11 2.52 -6.37 -5.10
CA ASN A 11 2.94 -7.04 -3.85
C ASN A 11 1.78 -7.61 -3.03
N ILE A 12 0.61 -6.97 -3.06
CA ILE A 12 -0.61 -7.43 -2.40
C ILE A 12 -1.51 -8.20 -3.38
N GLY A 13 -1.68 -7.69 -4.60
CA GLY A 13 -2.62 -8.25 -5.57
C GLY A 13 -2.34 -9.71 -5.93
N LYS A 14 -1.06 -10.10 -6.08
CA LYS A 14 -0.69 -11.48 -6.41
C LYS A 14 -1.03 -12.47 -5.30
N PRO A 15 -0.59 -12.30 -4.04
CA PRO A 15 -0.98 -13.19 -2.94
C PRO A 15 -2.50 -13.17 -2.67
N LEU A 16 -3.16 -12.01 -2.75
CA LEU A 16 -4.61 -11.90 -2.58
C LEU A 16 -5.37 -12.69 -3.66
N THR A 17 -4.98 -12.56 -4.92
CA THR A 17 -5.58 -13.32 -6.03
C THR A 17 -5.47 -14.83 -5.78
N LYS A 18 -4.28 -15.29 -5.37
CA LYS A 18 -4.03 -16.71 -5.09
C LYS A 18 -4.89 -17.22 -3.94
N LEU A 19 -5.01 -16.47 -2.85
CA LEU A 19 -5.84 -16.83 -1.69
C LEU A 19 -7.30 -16.96 -2.11
N LEU A 20 -7.86 -15.93 -2.72
CA LEU A 20 -9.27 -15.90 -3.09
C LEU A 20 -9.66 -16.98 -4.12
N VAL A 21 -8.77 -17.28 -5.08
CA VAL A 21 -8.98 -18.40 -6.02
C VAL A 21 -8.95 -19.74 -5.31
N ASN A 22 -8.03 -19.95 -4.38
CA ASN A 22 -7.93 -21.19 -3.60
C ASN A 22 -9.15 -21.40 -2.68
N GLU A 23 -9.79 -20.32 -2.25
CA GLU A 23 -11.04 -20.32 -1.48
C GLU A 23 -12.29 -20.54 -2.36
N GLY A 24 -12.10 -20.74 -3.66
CA GLY A 24 -13.17 -21.08 -4.61
C GLY A 24 -13.92 -19.87 -5.17
N HIS A 25 -13.37 -18.65 -5.05
CA HIS A 25 -13.98 -17.47 -5.66
C HIS A 25 -13.67 -17.36 -7.16
N GLN A 26 -14.59 -16.75 -7.90
CA GLN A 26 -14.37 -16.33 -9.29
C GLN A 26 -13.71 -14.95 -9.26
N VAL A 27 -12.40 -14.91 -9.45
CA VAL A 27 -11.59 -13.67 -9.36
C VAL A 27 -11.30 -13.11 -10.72
N THR A 28 -11.58 -11.82 -10.93
CA THR A 28 -11.14 -11.05 -12.09
C THR A 28 -10.14 -10.01 -11.64
N VAL A 29 -8.96 -9.97 -12.27
CA VAL A 29 -7.89 -9.02 -11.96
C VAL A 29 -7.79 -7.98 -13.06
N ILE A 30 -7.94 -6.70 -12.69
CA ILE A 30 -7.74 -5.57 -13.59
C ILE A 30 -6.24 -5.25 -13.70
N SER A 31 -5.75 -5.17 -14.93
CA SER A 31 -4.38 -4.74 -15.23
C SER A 31 -4.36 -3.83 -16.45
N SER A 32 -3.51 -2.82 -16.45
CA SER A 32 -3.25 -1.99 -17.64
C SER A 32 -2.28 -2.66 -18.64
N LYS A 33 -1.63 -3.76 -18.23
CA LYS A 33 -0.57 -4.44 -18.99
C LYS A 33 -1.06 -5.76 -19.55
N LYS A 34 -1.11 -5.90 -20.88
CA LYS A 34 -1.50 -7.15 -21.57
C LYS A 34 -0.54 -8.31 -21.25
N GLU A 35 0.71 -8.02 -20.98
CA GLU A 35 1.76 -8.99 -20.66
C GLU A 35 1.47 -9.74 -19.34
N ARG A 36 0.56 -9.21 -18.52
CA ARG A 36 0.12 -9.86 -17.28
C ARG A 36 -0.93 -10.95 -17.46
N ILE A 37 -1.55 -11.06 -18.65
CA ILE A 37 -2.60 -12.06 -18.91
C ILE A 37 -2.15 -13.47 -18.54
N PRO A 38 -1.00 -13.99 -19.06
CA PRO A 38 -0.62 -15.38 -18.74
C PRO A 38 -0.37 -15.61 -17.24
N GLU A 39 0.19 -14.62 -16.54
CA GLU A 39 0.44 -14.73 -15.11
C GLU A 39 -0.88 -14.72 -14.31
N ILE A 40 -1.85 -13.86 -14.67
CA ILE A 40 -3.17 -13.80 -14.03
C ILE A 40 -3.92 -15.13 -14.23
N GLU A 41 -3.96 -15.63 -15.47
CA GLU A 41 -4.65 -16.87 -15.82
C GLU A 41 -3.99 -18.10 -15.16
N SER A 42 -2.65 -18.10 -15.01
CA SER A 42 -1.94 -19.17 -14.30
C SER A 42 -2.30 -19.28 -12.82
N LEU A 43 -2.80 -18.20 -12.22
CA LEU A 43 -3.33 -18.20 -10.85
C LEU A 43 -4.79 -18.68 -10.77
N GLY A 44 -5.44 -18.98 -11.91
CA GLY A 44 -6.84 -19.38 -11.96
C GLY A 44 -7.81 -18.19 -11.99
N ALA A 45 -7.33 -16.97 -12.19
CA ALA A 45 -8.13 -15.75 -12.28
C ALA A 45 -8.38 -15.34 -13.74
N VAL A 46 -9.36 -14.48 -13.97
CA VAL A 46 -9.64 -13.88 -15.28
C VAL A 46 -8.93 -12.53 -15.40
N ALA A 47 -8.27 -12.27 -16.50
CA ALA A 47 -7.64 -10.98 -16.77
C ALA A 47 -8.64 -10.00 -17.40
N ALA A 48 -8.80 -8.80 -16.83
CA ALA A 48 -9.50 -7.68 -17.43
C ALA A 48 -8.50 -6.57 -17.75
N ILE A 49 -8.23 -6.36 -19.03
CA ILE A 49 -7.19 -5.41 -19.47
C ILE A 49 -7.81 -4.04 -19.76
N GLY A 50 -7.42 -3.05 -18.94
CA GLY A 50 -7.87 -1.67 -19.02
C GLY A 50 -7.31 -0.81 -17.89
N SER A 51 -7.72 0.45 -17.85
CA SER A 51 -7.19 1.44 -16.90
C SER A 51 -8.20 1.77 -15.81
N ILE A 52 -7.71 1.92 -14.58
CA ILE A 52 -8.50 2.49 -13.46
C ILE A 52 -8.84 3.97 -13.67
N GLN A 53 -8.21 4.61 -14.65
CA GLN A 53 -8.54 5.97 -15.05
C GLN A 53 -9.75 6.04 -16.01
N ASP A 54 -10.27 4.89 -16.47
CA ASP A 54 -11.45 4.79 -17.33
C ASP A 54 -12.67 4.30 -16.54
N ALA A 55 -13.54 5.21 -16.14
CA ALA A 55 -14.75 4.90 -15.40
C ALA A 55 -15.75 4.03 -16.21
N GLY A 56 -15.73 4.12 -17.55
CA GLY A 56 -16.55 3.29 -18.42
C GLY A 56 -16.11 1.83 -18.41
N PHE A 57 -14.80 1.59 -18.57
CA PHE A 57 -14.19 0.27 -18.46
C PHE A 57 -14.46 -0.35 -17.08
N LEU A 58 -14.22 0.41 -15.99
CA LEU A 58 -14.49 -0.05 -14.63
C LEU A 58 -15.96 -0.42 -14.43
N THR A 59 -16.89 0.43 -14.92
CA THR A 59 -18.34 0.15 -14.83
C THR A 59 -18.70 -1.16 -15.51
N GLY A 60 -18.18 -1.40 -16.72
CA GLY A 60 -18.40 -2.64 -17.45
C GLY A 60 -17.85 -3.87 -16.73
N THR A 61 -16.62 -3.73 -16.19
CA THR A 61 -15.92 -4.83 -15.50
C THR A 61 -16.56 -5.16 -14.16
N PHE A 62 -17.05 -4.16 -13.40
CA PHE A 62 -17.68 -4.38 -12.09
C PHE A 62 -19.09 -4.96 -12.19
N LYS A 63 -19.72 -4.94 -13.36
CA LYS A 63 -21.09 -5.38 -13.54
C LYS A 63 -21.27 -6.87 -13.20
N GLY A 64 -22.16 -7.15 -12.25
CA GLY A 64 -22.45 -8.51 -11.78
C GLY A 64 -21.42 -9.08 -10.81
N ALA A 65 -20.48 -8.27 -10.29
CA ALA A 65 -19.63 -8.66 -9.19
C ALA A 65 -20.40 -8.66 -7.86
N ASP A 66 -20.02 -9.57 -6.96
CA ASP A 66 -20.52 -9.60 -5.58
C ASP A 66 -19.80 -8.58 -4.70
N ALA A 67 -18.50 -8.38 -4.92
CA ALA A 67 -17.69 -7.37 -4.25
C ALA A 67 -16.52 -6.92 -5.12
N VAL A 68 -15.97 -5.73 -4.81
CA VAL A 68 -14.78 -5.18 -5.45
C VAL A 68 -13.71 -4.82 -4.43
N TYR A 69 -12.46 -5.11 -4.78
CA TYR A 69 -11.28 -4.60 -4.09
C TYR A 69 -10.68 -3.45 -4.90
N LEU A 70 -10.60 -2.28 -4.28
CA LEU A 70 -10.14 -1.03 -4.89
C LEU A 70 -8.82 -0.60 -4.28
N MET A 71 -7.89 -0.19 -5.12
CA MET A 71 -6.63 0.44 -4.72
C MET A 71 -6.10 1.38 -5.81
N GLU A 72 -5.39 2.39 -5.40
CA GLU A 72 -4.69 3.33 -6.28
C GLU A 72 -3.19 2.99 -6.28
N ALA A 73 -2.70 2.43 -7.41
CA ALA A 73 -1.28 2.16 -7.58
C ALA A 73 -0.55 3.42 -8.06
N TRP A 74 0.51 3.83 -7.35
CA TRP A 74 1.36 4.97 -7.74
C TRP A 74 1.93 4.81 -9.16
N GLU A 75 2.39 3.60 -9.49
CA GLU A 75 2.90 3.26 -10.83
C GLU A 75 1.83 3.38 -11.92
N GLY A 76 0.56 3.23 -11.57
CA GLY A 76 -0.58 3.41 -12.47
C GLY A 76 -0.87 4.86 -12.79
N ILE A 77 -0.40 5.79 -11.97
CA ILE A 77 -0.50 7.24 -12.17
C ILE A 77 0.67 7.74 -13.02
N GLY A 78 1.88 7.30 -12.69
CA GLY A 78 3.08 7.63 -13.45
C GLY A 78 4.36 7.57 -12.62
N SER A 79 5.46 8.01 -13.25
CA SER A 79 6.75 8.03 -12.59
C SER A 79 6.84 9.10 -11.51
N LEU A 80 7.38 8.75 -10.34
CA LEU A 80 7.69 9.70 -9.25
C LEU A 80 8.75 10.76 -9.65
N LEU A 81 9.42 10.56 -10.80
CA LEU A 81 10.37 11.54 -11.37
C LEU A 81 9.66 12.55 -12.30
N ASN A 82 8.40 12.32 -12.66
CA ASN A 82 7.67 13.24 -13.50
C ASN A 82 7.17 14.44 -12.68
N LYS A 83 7.77 15.61 -12.94
CA LYS A 83 7.50 16.85 -12.22
C LYS A 83 6.15 17.49 -12.58
N GLU A 84 5.55 17.09 -13.71
CA GLU A 84 4.28 17.65 -14.20
C GLU A 84 3.05 16.96 -13.59
N ILE A 85 3.22 15.83 -12.91
CA ILE A 85 2.10 15.09 -12.33
C ILE A 85 1.66 15.76 -11.02
N ASP A 86 0.39 16.16 -10.96
CA ASP A 86 -0.31 16.44 -9.71
C ASP A 86 -0.86 15.12 -9.14
N PHE A 87 -0.06 14.45 -8.31
CA PHE A 87 -0.44 13.17 -7.72
C PHE A 87 -1.72 13.25 -6.92
N LEU A 88 -1.94 14.33 -6.17
CA LEU A 88 -3.16 14.49 -5.38
C LEU A 88 -4.41 14.58 -6.26
N ALA A 89 -4.33 15.33 -7.37
CA ALA A 89 -5.43 15.43 -8.32
C ALA A 89 -5.72 14.08 -9.00
N GLU A 90 -4.68 13.34 -9.39
CA GLU A 90 -4.85 12.03 -10.03
C GLU A 90 -5.45 10.98 -9.07
N PHE A 91 -5.04 10.95 -7.80
CA PHE A 91 -5.68 10.09 -6.79
C PHE A 91 -7.16 10.43 -6.62
N LYS A 92 -7.50 11.70 -6.50
CA LYS A 92 -8.90 12.16 -6.41
C LYS A 92 -9.72 11.77 -7.63
N LYS A 93 -9.14 11.89 -8.83
CA LYS A 93 -9.78 11.50 -10.10
C LYS A 93 -10.06 9.99 -10.14
N ILE A 94 -9.10 9.15 -9.75
CA ILE A 94 -9.29 7.70 -9.67
C ILE A 94 -10.39 7.35 -8.67
N ALA A 95 -10.40 7.98 -7.49
CA ALA A 95 -11.48 7.79 -6.51
C ALA A 95 -12.85 8.17 -7.08
N GLY A 96 -12.95 9.27 -7.83
CA GLY A 96 -14.17 9.68 -8.55
C GLY A 96 -14.62 8.67 -9.59
N ASN A 97 -13.65 8.04 -10.30
CA ASN A 97 -13.94 6.95 -11.25
C ASN A 97 -14.49 5.73 -10.53
N TYR A 98 -13.95 5.37 -9.37
CA TYR A 98 -14.46 4.28 -8.54
C TYR A 98 -15.89 4.54 -8.07
N VAL A 99 -16.18 5.73 -7.55
CA VAL A 99 -17.54 6.12 -7.17
C VAL A 99 -18.50 5.96 -8.34
N THR A 100 -18.14 6.48 -9.51
CA THR A 100 -18.95 6.39 -10.73
C THR A 100 -19.18 4.93 -11.15
N ALA A 101 -18.12 4.12 -11.17
CA ALA A 101 -18.18 2.74 -11.61
C ALA A 101 -19.00 1.87 -10.65
N VAL A 102 -18.83 2.02 -9.34
CA VAL A 102 -19.56 1.30 -8.30
C VAL A 102 -21.06 1.62 -8.38
N GLN A 103 -21.42 2.91 -8.48
CA GLN A 103 -22.81 3.33 -8.59
C GLN A 103 -23.48 2.79 -9.85
N ARG A 104 -22.81 2.86 -11.00
CA ARG A 104 -23.37 2.44 -12.30
C ARG A 104 -23.40 0.93 -12.49
N SER A 105 -22.48 0.18 -11.91
CA SER A 105 -22.44 -1.29 -11.97
C SER A 105 -23.44 -1.95 -11.03
N GLY A 106 -23.82 -1.25 -9.95
CA GLY A 106 -24.72 -1.76 -8.92
C GLY A 106 -24.05 -2.63 -7.86
N VAL A 107 -22.71 -2.80 -7.88
CA VAL A 107 -21.98 -3.51 -6.82
C VAL A 107 -22.02 -2.69 -5.52
N LYS A 108 -22.37 -3.35 -4.40
CA LYS A 108 -22.61 -2.66 -3.11
C LYS A 108 -21.54 -2.94 -2.06
N LYS A 109 -20.69 -3.92 -2.28
CA LYS A 109 -19.68 -4.37 -1.31
C LYS A 109 -18.29 -3.96 -1.80
N ILE A 110 -17.59 -3.17 -1.01
CA ILE A 110 -16.32 -2.57 -1.36
C ILE A 110 -15.31 -2.85 -0.26
N ILE A 111 -14.14 -3.38 -0.61
CA ILE A 111 -12.93 -3.27 0.20
C ILE A 111 -12.01 -2.28 -0.49
N HIS A 112 -11.58 -1.26 0.24
CA HIS A 112 -10.64 -0.26 -0.27
C HIS A 112 -9.32 -0.36 0.50
N LEU A 113 -8.21 -0.54 -0.23
CA LEU A 113 -6.87 -0.44 0.34
C LEU A 113 -6.52 1.02 0.56
N SER A 114 -6.68 1.45 1.78
CA SER A 114 -6.29 2.76 2.27
C SER A 114 -4.87 2.72 2.86
N SER A 115 -4.57 3.52 3.85
CA SER A 115 -3.26 3.59 4.50
C SER A 115 -3.36 4.08 5.93
N ILE A 116 -2.33 3.80 6.73
CA ILE A 116 -2.02 4.59 7.92
C ILE A 116 -2.04 6.09 7.56
N GLY A 117 -2.44 6.95 8.50
CA GLY A 117 -2.53 8.39 8.27
C GLY A 117 -3.80 8.86 7.55
N ALA A 118 -4.63 7.97 6.98
CA ALA A 118 -5.86 8.35 6.28
C ALA A 118 -6.98 8.87 7.20
N HIS A 119 -6.78 8.89 8.51
CA HIS A 119 -7.73 9.45 9.49
C HIS A 119 -7.71 10.98 9.53
N SER A 120 -6.64 11.62 9.05
CA SER A 120 -6.41 13.06 9.15
C SER A 120 -5.95 13.67 7.84
N ASP A 121 -6.31 14.93 7.61
CA ASP A 121 -5.77 15.76 6.52
C ASP A 121 -4.50 16.54 6.90
N LYS A 122 -3.93 16.25 8.08
CA LYS A 122 -2.76 16.95 8.65
C LYS A 122 -1.72 15.97 9.17
N GLY A 123 -0.47 16.36 9.10
CA GLY A 123 0.65 15.66 9.73
C GLY A 123 1.10 14.36 9.06
N ASN A 124 0.44 13.92 7.98
CA ASN A 124 0.68 12.64 7.30
C ASN A 124 1.46 12.76 5.98
N GLY A 125 1.88 13.96 5.62
CA GLY A 125 2.68 14.22 4.42
C GLY A 125 2.02 13.72 3.12
N SER A 126 2.76 12.97 2.31
CA SER A 126 2.24 12.43 1.05
C SER A 126 1.12 11.37 1.23
N LEU A 127 0.94 10.81 2.43
CA LEU A 127 -0.18 9.91 2.74
C LEU A 127 -1.54 10.62 2.73
N LEU A 128 -1.54 11.96 2.66
CA LEU A 128 -2.74 12.81 2.50
C LEU A 128 -3.66 12.37 1.35
N VAL A 129 -3.11 11.77 0.30
CA VAL A 129 -3.91 11.23 -0.82
C VAL A 129 -4.96 10.23 -0.33
N HIS A 130 -4.61 9.35 0.62
CA HIS A 130 -5.52 8.32 1.14
C HIS A 130 -6.66 8.91 1.96
N TYR A 131 -6.41 9.99 2.71
CA TYR A 131 -7.50 10.73 3.36
C TYR A 131 -8.54 11.20 2.34
N TYR A 132 -8.11 11.88 1.28
CA TYR A 132 -9.04 12.41 0.27
C TYR A 132 -9.75 11.30 -0.51
N VAL A 133 -9.07 10.19 -0.81
CA VAL A 133 -9.71 9.03 -1.44
C VAL A 133 -10.81 8.46 -0.54
N GLU A 134 -10.55 8.26 0.75
CA GLU A 134 -11.58 7.82 1.69
C GLU A 134 -12.76 8.81 1.75
N GLN A 135 -12.50 10.13 1.81
CA GLN A 135 -13.58 11.12 1.81
C GLN A 135 -14.43 11.04 0.54
N ILE A 136 -13.83 10.86 -0.63
CA ILE A 136 -14.56 10.71 -1.89
C ILE A 136 -15.38 9.40 -1.90
N LEU A 137 -14.82 8.27 -1.47
CA LEU A 137 -15.56 7.01 -1.37
C LEU A 137 -16.71 7.08 -0.34
N ARG A 138 -16.54 7.86 0.73
CA ARG A 138 -17.60 8.11 1.73
C ARG A 138 -18.79 8.91 1.21
N THR A 139 -18.69 9.54 0.02
CA THR A 139 -19.82 10.20 -0.64
C THR A 139 -20.83 9.23 -1.24
N LEU A 140 -20.47 7.93 -1.38
CA LEU A 140 -21.40 6.90 -1.82
C LEU A 140 -22.62 6.84 -0.88
N PRO A 141 -23.84 6.56 -1.38
CA PRO A 141 -25.04 6.35 -0.54
C PRO A 141 -24.86 5.27 0.53
N GLU A 142 -25.68 5.28 1.58
CA GLU A 142 -25.55 4.37 2.74
C GLU A 142 -25.74 2.89 2.39
N GLU A 143 -26.43 2.58 1.29
CA GLU A 143 -26.58 1.21 0.81
C GLU A 143 -25.26 0.58 0.32
N PHE A 144 -24.20 1.36 0.14
CA PHE A 144 -22.86 0.87 -0.18
C PHE A 144 -22.08 0.60 1.09
N SER A 145 -21.69 -0.63 1.31
CA SER A 145 -20.82 -1.00 2.43
C SER A 145 -19.36 -0.95 2.04
N ILE A 146 -18.53 -0.28 2.84
CA ILE A 146 -17.12 -0.06 2.56
C ILE A 146 -16.28 -0.48 3.76
N LYS A 147 -15.30 -1.35 3.54
CA LYS A 147 -14.26 -1.66 4.50
C LYS A 147 -12.97 -0.94 4.07
N PHE A 148 -12.54 0.05 4.82
CA PHE A 148 -11.28 0.76 4.62
C PHE A 148 -10.17 0.02 5.33
N MET A 149 -9.29 -0.63 4.55
CA MET A 149 -8.14 -1.36 5.06
C MET A 149 -6.96 -0.40 5.16
N ARG A 150 -6.49 -0.12 6.37
CA ARG A 150 -5.39 0.83 6.64
C ARG A 150 -4.12 0.09 7.09
N PRO A 151 -3.37 -0.49 6.16
CA PRO A 151 -2.07 -1.05 6.50
C PRO A 151 -1.10 0.05 6.95
N VAL A 152 -0.17 -0.33 7.82
CA VAL A 152 0.95 0.50 8.27
C VAL A 152 2.11 0.47 7.26
N GLY A 153 3.32 0.89 7.62
CA GLY A 153 4.50 0.85 6.75
C GLY A 153 4.78 -0.58 6.24
N PHE A 154 4.97 -0.76 4.92
CA PHE A 154 5.21 -2.08 4.35
C PHE A 154 6.66 -2.49 4.48
N PHE A 155 6.95 -3.70 4.93
CA PHE A 155 8.30 -4.28 4.86
C PHE A 155 8.88 -4.24 3.44
N SER A 156 8.06 -4.47 2.41
CA SER A 156 8.52 -4.38 1.02
C SER A 156 9.03 -3.00 0.59
N ASN A 157 8.69 -1.93 1.32
CA ASN A 157 9.25 -0.59 1.08
C ASN A 157 10.76 -0.52 1.35
N ILE A 158 11.27 -1.41 2.19
CA ILE A 158 12.68 -1.51 2.56
C ILE A 158 13.56 -1.88 1.36
N TYR A 159 13.03 -2.60 0.37
CA TYR A 159 13.79 -2.93 -0.85
C TYR A 159 14.32 -1.70 -1.62
N ARG A 160 13.69 -0.53 -1.44
CA ARG A 160 14.16 0.73 -2.05
C ARG A 160 15.49 1.22 -1.47
N TRP A 161 15.89 0.73 -0.30
CA TRP A 161 17.14 1.11 0.35
C TRP A 161 18.34 0.25 -0.08
N ILE A 162 18.10 -0.86 -0.80
CA ILE A 162 19.18 -1.76 -1.25
C ILE A 162 20.30 -1.01 -1.97
N PRO A 163 20.06 -0.08 -2.93
CA PRO A 163 21.15 0.63 -3.59
C PRO A 163 22.02 1.47 -2.62
N THR A 164 21.40 2.07 -1.60
CA THR A 164 22.12 2.86 -0.60
C THR A 164 22.88 1.95 0.37
N ILE A 165 22.30 0.81 0.77
CA ILE A 165 22.97 -0.19 1.59
C ILE A 165 24.19 -0.73 0.84
N GLN A 166 24.06 -1.13 -0.44
CA GLN A 166 25.17 -1.65 -1.25
C GLN A 166 26.29 -0.64 -1.47
N SER A 167 25.94 0.65 -1.63
CA SER A 167 26.96 1.69 -1.93
C SER A 167 27.57 2.34 -0.70
N GLN A 168 26.89 2.36 0.45
CA GLN A 168 27.28 3.13 1.62
C GLN A 168 27.27 2.35 2.94
N GLY A 169 26.73 1.11 2.97
CA GLY A 169 26.54 0.34 4.21
C GLY A 169 25.53 0.98 5.17
N LYS A 170 24.55 1.74 4.67
CA LYS A 170 23.64 2.54 5.54
C LYS A 170 22.21 2.59 5.02
N ILE A 171 21.29 2.65 5.96
CA ILE A 171 19.91 3.07 5.73
C ILE A 171 19.81 4.54 6.12
N ILE A 172 19.51 5.44 5.18
CA ILE A 172 19.52 6.89 5.42
C ILE A 172 18.08 7.41 5.44
N GLN A 173 17.64 7.95 6.58
CA GLN A 173 16.31 8.51 6.78
C GLN A 173 16.39 9.79 7.64
N SER A 174 15.28 10.56 7.73
CA SER A 174 15.25 11.73 8.63
C SER A 174 14.64 11.42 10.00
N TYR A 175 14.49 10.16 10.33
CA TYR A 175 14.08 9.65 11.66
C TYR A 175 14.82 8.34 11.95
N GLY A 176 14.75 7.87 13.19
CA GLY A 176 15.42 6.63 13.59
C GLY A 176 15.42 6.43 15.11
N GLY A 177 16.25 5.52 15.58
CA GLY A 177 16.42 5.22 17.01
C GLY A 177 15.71 3.97 17.48
N GLU A 178 15.36 3.93 18.78
CA GLU A 178 14.83 2.74 19.47
C GLU A 178 13.30 2.74 19.59
N GLN A 179 12.63 3.82 19.18
CA GLN A 179 11.18 3.87 19.24
C GLN A 179 10.59 2.88 18.25
N LYS A 180 9.75 1.97 18.77
CA LYS A 180 9.08 0.98 17.93
C LYS A 180 7.95 1.61 17.13
N GLU A 181 7.84 1.19 15.88
CA GLU A 181 6.78 1.56 14.97
C GLU A 181 6.19 0.32 14.29
N PRO A 182 4.91 0.36 13.90
CA PRO A 182 4.27 -0.80 13.29
C PRO A 182 4.67 -0.94 11.83
N TRP A 183 4.95 -2.20 11.42
CA TRP A 183 5.25 -2.61 10.06
C TRP A 183 4.36 -3.77 9.63
N VAL A 184 4.15 -3.93 8.32
CA VAL A 184 3.29 -4.98 7.79
C VAL A 184 3.89 -5.68 6.56
N SER A 185 3.68 -6.99 6.49
CA SER A 185 3.95 -7.78 5.30
C SER A 185 2.81 -7.66 4.29
N PRO A 186 3.09 -7.52 2.98
CA PRO A 186 2.07 -7.62 1.95
C PRO A 186 1.26 -8.93 1.99
N TYR A 187 1.83 -10.01 2.47
CA TYR A 187 1.13 -11.29 2.65
C TYR A 187 0.09 -11.22 3.77
N ASP A 188 0.40 -10.59 4.91
CA ASP A 188 -0.57 -10.39 5.99
C ASP A 188 -1.68 -9.41 5.59
N ILE A 189 -1.35 -8.40 4.76
CA ILE A 189 -2.38 -7.52 4.16
C ILE A 189 -3.33 -8.36 3.30
N ALA A 190 -2.78 -9.20 2.42
CA ALA A 190 -3.58 -10.04 1.53
C ALA A 190 -4.47 -11.03 2.32
N ALA A 191 -3.92 -11.67 3.36
CA ALA A 191 -4.66 -12.59 4.23
C ALA A 191 -5.80 -11.86 4.95
N THR A 192 -5.53 -10.70 5.56
CA THR A 192 -6.56 -9.91 6.25
C THR A 192 -7.67 -9.46 5.28
N ILE A 193 -7.31 -9.06 4.05
CA ILE A 193 -8.30 -8.68 3.04
C ILE A 193 -9.15 -9.88 2.61
N ALA A 194 -8.54 -11.05 2.40
CA ALA A 194 -9.28 -12.28 2.08
C ALA A 194 -10.27 -12.65 3.19
N ASP A 195 -9.83 -12.65 4.45
CA ASP A 195 -10.70 -12.88 5.61
C ASP A 195 -11.86 -11.87 5.67
N GLU A 196 -11.59 -10.60 5.39
CA GLU A 196 -12.61 -9.54 5.41
C GLU A 196 -13.59 -9.65 4.23
N MET A 197 -13.21 -10.29 3.11
CA MET A 197 -14.15 -10.60 2.03
C MET A 197 -15.25 -11.57 2.45
N GLU A 198 -14.93 -12.51 3.36
CA GLU A 198 -15.89 -13.51 3.87
C GLU A 198 -16.83 -12.97 4.97
N LYS A 199 -16.40 -11.91 5.67
CA LYS A 199 -17.19 -11.33 6.77
C LYS A 199 -18.32 -10.43 6.26
N PRO A 200 -19.40 -10.27 7.04
CA PRO A 200 -20.51 -9.39 6.65
C PRO A 200 -20.04 -7.98 6.28
N PHE A 201 -20.63 -7.44 5.23
CA PHE A 201 -20.45 -6.05 4.83
C PHE A 201 -21.57 -5.20 5.43
N VAL A 202 -21.23 -4.36 6.42
CA VAL A 202 -22.20 -3.52 7.13
C VAL A 202 -21.64 -2.09 7.25
N GLY A 203 -22.30 -1.15 6.61
CA GLY A 203 -21.93 0.28 6.70
C GLY A 203 -20.49 0.56 6.24
N ARG A 204 -19.80 1.41 6.99
CA ARG A 204 -18.43 1.85 6.69
C ARG A 204 -17.53 1.59 7.88
N THR A 205 -16.61 0.67 7.73
CA THR A 205 -15.68 0.25 8.78
C THR A 205 -14.24 0.57 8.41
N VAL A 206 -13.40 0.71 9.41
CA VAL A 206 -11.95 0.92 9.28
C VAL A 206 -11.24 -0.22 9.96
N HIS A 207 -10.24 -0.80 9.29
CA HIS A 207 -9.44 -1.92 9.79
C HIS A 207 -7.97 -1.59 9.59
N TYR A 208 -7.24 -1.42 10.69
CA TYR A 208 -5.78 -1.33 10.65
C TYR A 208 -5.17 -2.71 10.45
N ILE A 209 -4.02 -2.78 9.77
CA ILE A 209 -3.30 -4.02 9.51
C ILE A 209 -1.82 -3.80 9.82
N ALA A 210 -1.27 -4.60 10.72
CA ALA A 210 0.15 -4.60 11.10
C ALA A 210 0.61 -6.03 11.34
N SER A 211 1.90 -6.31 11.07
CA SER A 211 2.51 -7.62 11.29
C SER A 211 3.44 -7.63 12.50
N ASP A 212 4.17 -6.54 12.70
CA ASP A 212 5.19 -6.45 13.74
C ASP A 212 5.34 -5.01 14.24
N GLU A 213 5.96 -4.83 15.41
CA GLU A 213 6.35 -3.53 15.97
C GLU A 213 7.84 -3.56 16.28
N VAL A 214 8.61 -2.85 15.48
CA VAL A 214 10.07 -2.86 15.52
C VAL A 214 10.65 -1.47 15.38
N SER A 215 11.82 -1.24 15.97
CA SER A 215 12.51 0.04 15.87
C SER A 215 13.37 0.11 14.58
N PRO A 216 13.72 1.32 14.12
CA PRO A 216 14.70 1.52 13.07
C PRO A 216 16.02 0.78 13.31
N ASN A 217 16.53 0.78 14.55
CA ASN A 217 17.76 0.09 14.90
C ASN A 217 17.58 -1.45 14.86
N GLU A 218 16.44 -1.99 15.30
CA GLU A 218 16.12 -3.41 15.17
C GLU A 218 16.06 -3.82 13.68
N ILE A 219 15.52 -2.96 12.81
CA ILE A 219 15.48 -3.21 11.36
C ILE A 219 16.90 -3.28 10.80
N ALA A 220 17.74 -2.27 11.08
CA ALA A 220 19.12 -2.25 10.60
C ALA A 220 19.89 -3.50 11.06
N ALA A 221 19.79 -3.86 12.34
CA ALA A 221 20.45 -5.03 12.90
C ALA A 221 19.98 -6.35 12.25
N ALA A 222 18.66 -6.54 12.08
CA ALA A 222 18.11 -7.75 11.47
C ALA A 222 18.49 -7.89 9.99
N LEU A 223 18.46 -6.79 9.23
CA LEU A 223 18.87 -6.78 7.83
C LEU A 223 20.37 -7.00 7.71
N GLY A 224 21.19 -6.29 8.49
CA GLY A 224 22.64 -6.46 8.51
C GLY A 224 23.06 -7.90 8.79
N GLN A 225 22.46 -8.53 9.81
CA GLN A 225 22.68 -9.95 10.09
C GLN A 225 22.30 -10.86 8.91
N SER A 226 21.24 -10.53 8.18
CA SER A 226 20.75 -11.38 7.09
C SER A 226 21.60 -11.28 5.80
N ILE A 227 22.38 -10.21 5.63
CA ILE A 227 23.25 -9.97 4.46
C ILE A 227 24.74 -10.03 4.80
N ASP A 228 25.11 -10.57 5.98
CA ASP A 228 26.48 -10.66 6.47
C ASP A 228 27.21 -9.31 6.58
N ASP A 229 26.47 -8.23 6.87
CA ASP A 229 26.97 -6.86 7.14
C ASP A 229 26.57 -6.41 8.55
N PRO A 230 27.28 -6.85 9.62
CA PRO A 230 26.93 -6.52 10.99
C PRO A 230 27.08 -5.02 11.33
N ASP A 231 27.76 -4.25 10.48
CA ASP A 231 27.99 -2.82 10.64
C ASP A 231 26.91 -1.96 9.96
N LEU A 232 25.89 -2.60 9.35
CA LEU A 232 24.77 -1.89 8.75
C LEU A 232 24.08 -1.00 9.79
N GLU A 233 24.09 0.29 9.58
CA GLU A 233 23.46 1.26 10.49
C GLU A 233 22.28 2.00 9.89
N TRP A 234 21.33 2.39 10.75
CA TRP A 234 20.31 3.37 10.42
C TRP A 234 20.81 4.76 10.72
N LYS A 235 21.20 5.48 9.67
CA LYS A 235 21.74 6.83 9.77
C LYS A 235 20.64 7.88 9.69
N VAL A 236 20.54 8.70 10.72
CA VAL A 236 19.61 9.84 10.72
C VAL A 236 20.28 11.07 10.13
N ILE A 237 19.59 11.71 9.18
CA ILE A 237 19.94 13.01 8.60
C ILE A 237 18.83 14.02 8.89
N THR A 238 19.07 15.31 8.65
CA THR A 238 18.01 16.31 8.80
C THR A 238 16.94 16.18 7.72
N GLY A 239 15.73 16.67 8.00
CA GLY A 239 14.67 16.70 6.99
C GLY A 239 15.04 17.59 5.78
N GLU A 240 15.85 18.64 5.99
CA GLU A 240 16.35 19.51 4.91
C GLU A 240 17.34 18.76 4.01
N GLU A 241 18.27 17.99 4.60
CA GLU A 241 19.20 17.15 3.84
C GLU A 241 18.47 16.09 3.03
N LEU A 242 17.46 15.42 3.62
CA LEU A 242 16.62 14.44 2.91
C LEU A 242 15.89 15.09 1.74
N LEU A 243 15.25 16.25 1.96
CA LEU A 243 14.55 16.98 0.91
C LEU A 243 15.48 17.34 -0.23
N HIS A 244 16.68 17.88 0.10
CA HIS A 244 17.68 18.25 -0.89
C HIS A 244 18.14 17.03 -1.72
N GLN A 245 18.40 15.89 -1.07
CA GLN A 245 18.78 14.65 -1.76
C GLN A 245 17.68 14.17 -2.73
N MET A 246 16.43 14.20 -2.30
CA MET A 246 15.29 13.77 -3.14
C MET A 246 15.09 14.68 -4.35
N LEU A 247 15.15 16.00 -4.15
CA LEU A 247 15.02 16.98 -5.24
C LEU A 247 16.20 16.87 -6.22
N SER A 248 17.42 16.65 -5.72
CA SER A 248 18.61 16.42 -6.54
C SER A 248 18.54 15.11 -7.35
N ALA A 249 17.88 14.08 -6.81
CA ALA A 249 17.58 12.84 -7.51
C ALA A 249 16.42 12.97 -8.51
N GLY A 250 15.82 14.17 -8.66
CA GLY A 250 14.76 14.45 -9.62
C GLY A 250 13.36 14.01 -9.18
N ILE A 251 13.18 13.65 -7.92
CA ILE A 251 11.86 13.28 -7.38
C ILE A 251 10.90 14.47 -7.51
N ASN A 252 9.65 14.19 -7.86
CA ASN A 252 8.57 15.18 -7.90
C ASN A 252 8.51 15.96 -6.57
N GLU A 253 8.41 17.28 -6.68
CA GLU A 253 8.52 18.19 -5.54
C GLU A 253 7.45 17.96 -4.49
N TRP A 254 6.21 17.66 -4.91
CA TRP A 254 5.10 17.37 -3.98
C TRP A 254 5.38 16.09 -3.16
N ILE A 255 5.91 15.05 -3.81
CA ILE A 255 6.33 13.80 -3.14
C ILE A 255 7.45 14.07 -2.15
N ALA A 256 8.52 14.77 -2.59
CA ALA A 256 9.69 15.07 -1.77
C ALA A 256 9.30 15.89 -0.53
N LYS A 257 8.53 16.97 -0.73
CA LYS A 257 8.01 17.79 0.36
C LYS A 257 7.04 17.05 1.29
N GLY A 258 6.30 16.08 0.78
CA GLY A 258 5.39 15.26 1.58
C GLY A 258 6.11 14.21 2.43
N LEU A 259 7.26 13.68 1.97
CA LEU A 259 7.98 12.65 2.71
C LEU A 259 8.57 13.17 4.04
N VAL A 260 9.08 14.39 4.06
CA VAL A 260 9.74 14.97 5.24
C VAL A 260 8.77 15.08 6.45
N PRO A 261 7.58 15.70 6.34
CA PRO A 261 6.63 15.72 7.47
C PRO A 261 6.09 14.32 7.81
N MET A 262 5.96 13.42 6.84
CA MET A 262 5.59 12.03 7.11
C MET A 262 6.65 11.33 7.98
N GLN A 263 7.93 11.42 7.63
CA GLN A 263 9.01 10.83 8.42
C GLN A 263 9.16 11.49 9.80
N LYS A 264 8.90 12.79 9.91
CA LYS A 264 8.84 13.45 11.21
C LYS A 264 7.74 12.83 12.08
N ALA A 265 6.54 12.64 11.52
CA ALA A 265 5.42 12.04 12.23
C ALA A 265 5.65 10.55 12.57
N GLN A 266 6.45 9.83 11.77
CA GLN A 266 6.95 8.49 12.13
C GLN A 266 7.88 8.57 13.34
N GLY A 267 8.87 9.46 13.31
CA GLY A 267 9.88 9.58 14.35
C GLY A 267 9.36 10.08 15.69
N ASP A 268 8.33 10.94 15.72
CA ASP A 268 7.69 11.41 16.96
C ASP A 268 6.46 10.58 17.37
N GLY A 269 6.07 9.58 16.57
CA GLY A 269 4.97 8.65 16.83
C GLY A 269 3.58 9.19 16.50
N SER A 270 3.44 10.47 16.14
CA SER A 270 2.13 11.10 15.88
C SER A 270 1.39 10.49 14.70
N LEU A 271 2.09 9.89 13.74
CA LEU A 271 1.47 9.16 12.62
C LEU A 271 0.63 7.96 13.10
N TYR A 272 0.96 7.38 14.25
CA TYR A 272 0.42 6.12 14.74
C TYR A 272 -0.62 6.27 15.88
N GLU A 273 -0.97 7.49 16.30
CA GLU A 273 -1.90 7.73 17.41
C GLU A 273 -3.26 7.03 17.19
N ASP A 274 -3.86 7.22 16.03
CA ASP A 274 -5.14 6.57 15.68
C ASP A 274 -5.01 5.05 15.56
N PHE A 275 -3.88 4.56 15.02
CA PHE A 275 -3.56 3.14 14.98
C PHE A 275 -3.53 2.52 16.39
N TYR A 276 -2.84 3.14 17.34
CA TYR A 276 -2.75 2.60 18.72
C TYR A 276 -4.08 2.63 19.46
N THR A 277 -4.97 3.59 19.12
CA THR A 277 -6.33 3.62 19.65
C THR A 277 -7.19 2.46 19.13
N HIS A 278 -6.88 1.98 17.90
CA HIS A 278 -7.61 0.92 17.21
C HIS A 278 -6.70 -0.27 16.84
N LYS A 279 -5.73 -0.56 17.71
CA LYS A 279 -4.68 -1.54 17.44
C LYS A 279 -5.25 -2.92 17.10
N PRO A 280 -4.92 -3.49 15.91
CA PRO A 280 -5.36 -4.82 15.52
C PRO A 280 -4.54 -5.91 16.22
N GLU A 281 -4.98 -7.16 16.09
CA GLU A 281 -4.11 -8.31 16.26
C GLU A 281 -3.01 -8.29 15.18
N LEU A 282 -1.76 -8.54 15.60
CA LEU A 282 -0.62 -8.49 14.69
C LEU A 282 -0.57 -9.76 13.82
N GLY A 283 -0.29 -9.58 12.56
CA GLY A 283 -0.11 -10.66 11.58
C GLY A 283 1.07 -11.59 11.89
N HIS A 284 1.30 -12.55 11.01
CA HIS A 284 2.22 -13.66 11.25
C HIS A 284 3.65 -13.40 10.79
N ILE A 285 3.84 -12.61 9.74
CA ILE A 285 5.16 -12.36 9.14
C ILE A 285 5.91 -11.29 9.93
N LYS A 286 6.94 -11.71 10.67
CA LYS A 286 7.73 -10.82 11.51
C LYS A 286 8.97 -10.30 10.79
N LEU A 287 9.61 -9.26 11.35
CA LEU A 287 10.85 -8.69 10.81
C LEU A 287 11.89 -9.77 10.46
N LYS A 288 12.09 -10.77 11.35
CA LYS A 288 13.02 -11.87 11.11
C LYS A 288 12.71 -12.74 9.88
N ASP A 289 11.42 -12.85 9.52
CA ASP A 289 11.00 -13.61 8.35
C ASP A 289 11.20 -12.77 7.10
N PHE A 290 10.86 -11.48 7.16
CA PHE A 290 11.14 -10.52 6.10
C PHE A 290 12.65 -10.37 5.84
N ALA A 291 13.50 -10.35 6.86
CA ALA A 291 14.95 -10.22 6.70
C ALA A 291 15.55 -11.36 5.84
N LYS A 292 15.01 -12.58 5.93
CA LYS A 292 15.43 -13.71 5.05
C LYS A 292 15.04 -13.46 3.59
N GLU A 293 13.83 -12.94 3.36
CA GLU A 293 13.37 -12.58 2.01
C GLU A 293 14.20 -11.40 1.46
N PHE A 294 14.49 -10.41 2.31
CA PHE A 294 15.34 -9.27 1.96
C PHE A 294 16.72 -9.73 1.49
N ALA A 295 17.37 -10.64 2.21
CA ALA A 295 18.69 -11.17 1.83
C ALA A 295 18.67 -11.85 0.46
N GLN A 296 17.62 -12.60 0.13
CA GLN A 296 17.47 -13.21 -1.20
C GLN A 296 17.40 -12.14 -2.31
N VAL A 297 16.63 -11.07 -2.08
CA VAL A 297 16.50 -9.98 -3.06
C VAL A 297 17.79 -9.17 -3.16
N TYR A 298 18.46 -8.93 -2.03
CA TYR A 298 19.73 -8.21 -1.95
C TYR A 298 20.85 -8.90 -2.73
N ASN A 299 20.99 -10.23 -2.56
CA ASN A 299 22.03 -11.02 -3.20
C ASN A 299 21.79 -11.29 -4.70
N ASN A 300 20.56 -11.09 -5.19
CA ASN A 300 20.20 -11.30 -6.60
C ASN A 300 20.19 -9.98 -7.42
N ARG A 301 20.59 -8.88 -6.84
CA ARG A 301 20.73 -7.57 -7.49
C ARG A 301 22.21 -7.23 -7.65
#